data_2b297fb202da356500986ebc33468061
#
_entry.id   2b297fb202da356500986ebc33468061
#
_cell.length_a   1.000
_cell.length_b   1.000
_cell.length_c   1.000
_cell.angle_alpha   90.00
_cell.angle_beta   90.00
_cell.angle_gamma   90.00
#
_symmetry.space_group_name_H-M   'P 1'
#
loop_
_entity.id
_entity.type
_entity.pdbx_description
1 polymer ?
#
loop_
_entity_poly.entity_id
_entity_poly.type
_entity_poly.pdbx_seq_one_letter_code
_entity_poly.pdbx_strand_id
1 'polypeptide(L)'
;PDQLSGGQQQRVAIARALAMNPKAMLFDEPTSALDPEMIGEVLDVMKALAKEGMTMVVVTHEMGFAREVADRVIFMDQGAILETGTPEHFFKNPSHERTKLFLKQIL
;
A
#
# COMPACT_ATOMS: atom_id res chain seq x y z
N PRO A 1 24.77 1.14 0.96
CA PRO A 1 23.55 0.40 1.28
C PRO A 1 23.68 -1.11 1.26
N ASP A 2 24.80 -1.68 0.80
CA ASP A 2 24.94 -3.14 0.72
C ASP A 2 24.82 -3.83 2.08
N GLN A 3 25.11 -3.10 3.15
CA GLN A 3 25.06 -3.65 4.50
C GLN A 3 23.74 -3.39 5.21
N LEU A 4 22.79 -2.73 4.55
CA LEU A 4 21.49 -2.45 5.12
C LEU A 4 20.53 -3.62 4.89
N SER A 5 19.61 -3.84 5.83
CA SER A 5 18.51 -4.77 5.63
C SER A 5 17.60 -4.29 4.49
N GLY A 6 16.76 -5.18 3.96
CA GLY A 6 15.81 -4.81 2.92
C GLY A 6 14.86 -3.69 3.37
N GLY A 7 14.42 -3.73 4.62
CA GLY A 7 13.55 -2.69 5.17
C GLY A 7 14.27 -1.36 5.31
N GLN A 8 15.54 -1.39 5.73
CA GLN A 8 16.35 -0.18 5.82
C GLN A 8 16.60 0.41 4.43
N GLN A 9 16.90 -0.42 3.45
CA GLN A 9 17.09 0.02 2.07
C GLN A 9 15.82 0.69 1.54
N GLN A 10 14.66 0.12 1.84
CA GLN A 10 13.39 0.67 1.41
C GLN A 10 13.12 2.02 2.07
N ARG A 11 13.40 2.15 3.37
CA ARG A 11 13.25 3.43 4.07
C ARG A 11 14.19 4.50 3.51
N VAL A 12 15.41 4.12 3.13
CA VAL A 12 16.35 5.04 2.49
C VAL A 12 15.80 5.49 1.14
N ALA A 13 15.23 4.57 0.35
CA ALA A 13 14.64 4.92 -0.93
C ALA A 13 13.48 5.92 -0.76
N ILE A 14 12.64 5.71 0.25
CA ILE A 14 11.54 6.63 0.57
C ILE A 14 12.10 8.01 0.96
N ALA A 15 13.13 8.04 1.80
CA ALA A 15 13.76 9.28 2.22
C ALA A 15 14.34 10.06 1.04
N ARG A 16 14.98 9.35 0.10
CA ARG A 16 15.52 9.98 -1.11
C ARG A 16 14.41 10.59 -1.96
N ALA A 17 13.31 9.86 -2.12
CA ALA A 17 12.16 10.38 -2.88
C ALA A 17 11.59 11.63 -2.21
N LEU A 18 11.48 11.62 -0.88
CA LEU A 18 10.98 12.76 -0.11
C LEU A 18 11.90 13.98 -0.23
N ALA A 19 13.21 13.76 -0.35
CA ALA A 19 14.17 14.85 -0.48
C ALA A 19 13.96 15.67 -1.75
N MET A 20 13.26 15.11 -2.74
CA MET A 20 12.90 15.82 -3.98
C MET A 20 11.66 16.71 -3.79
N ASN A 21 11.08 16.71 -2.61
CA ASN A 21 9.89 17.48 -2.29
C ASN A 21 8.72 17.19 -3.26
N PRO A 22 8.32 15.93 -3.41
CA PRO A 22 7.30 15.55 -4.39
C PRO A 22 5.90 15.98 -3.98
N LYS A 23 5.04 16.16 -4.98
CA LYS A 23 3.62 16.41 -4.74
C LYS A 23 2.85 15.12 -4.52
N ALA A 24 3.34 14.01 -5.05
CA ALA A 24 2.75 12.70 -4.89
C ALA A 24 3.84 11.64 -4.92
N MET A 25 3.61 10.53 -4.25
CA MET A 25 4.53 9.39 -4.25
C MET A 25 3.83 8.15 -4.74
N LEU A 26 4.54 7.35 -5.53
CA LEU A 26 4.06 6.09 -6.06
C LEU A 26 4.84 4.96 -5.40
N PHE A 27 4.12 3.97 -4.88
CA PHE A 27 4.72 2.79 -4.27
C PHE A 27 4.20 1.55 -5.00
N ASP A 28 5.09 0.73 -5.51
CA ASP A 28 4.74 -0.49 -6.22
C ASP A 28 5.20 -1.70 -5.40
N GLU A 29 4.28 -2.28 -4.65
CA GLU A 29 4.52 -3.43 -3.77
C GLU A 29 5.76 -3.23 -2.89
N PRO A 30 5.78 -2.18 -2.06
CA PRO A 30 6.99 -1.79 -1.33
C PRO A 30 7.45 -2.81 -0.29
N THR A 31 6.61 -3.79 0.06
CA THR A 31 6.93 -4.79 1.08
C THR A 31 7.07 -6.21 0.52
N SER A 32 6.96 -6.39 -0.80
CA SER A 32 6.82 -7.73 -1.40
C SER A 32 8.02 -8.65 -1.19
N ALA A 33 9.22 -8.11 -0.99
CA ALA A 33 10.43 -8.90 -0.83
C ALA A 33 11.02 -8.82 0.59
N LEU A 34 10.22 -8.40 1.57
CA LEU A 34 10.70 -8.16 2.92
C LEU A 34 10.22 -9.22 3.90
N ASP A 35 11.03 -9.46 4.94
CA ASP A 35 10.63 -10.28 6.07
C ASP A 35 9.54 -9.59 6.88
N PRO A 36 8.68 -10.33 7.61
CA PRO A 36 7.58 -9.74 8.37
C PRO A 36 7.96 -8.57 9.28
N GLU A 37 9.14 -8.65 9.93
CA GLU A 37 9.60 -7.58 10.80
C GLU A 37 9.87 -6.28 10.02
N MET A 38 10.45 -6.43 8.84
CA MET A 38 10.78 -5.29 7.98
C MET A 38 9.53 -4.70 7.34
N ILE A 39 8.53 -5.53 7.06
CA ILE A 39 7.25 -5.07 6.50
C ILE A 39 6.63 -4.04 7.44
N GLY A 40 6.56 -4.34 8.73
CA GLY A 40 5.99 -3.43 9.72
C GLY A 40 6.70 -2.08 9.74
N GLU A 41 8.03 -2.10 9.70
CA GLU A 41 8.81 -0.86 9.71
C GLU A 41 8.54 0.03 8.50
N VAL A 42 8.46 -0.56 7.31
CA VAL A 42 8.18 0.18 6.08
C VAL A 42 6.76 0.72 6.09
N LEU A 43 5.79 -0.11 6.48
CA LEU A 43 4.40 0.33 6.56
C LEU A 43 4.22 1.46 7.57
N ASP A 44 4.94 1.44 8.68
CA ASP A 44 4.87 2.52 9.67
C ASP A 44 5.33 3.85 9.09
N VAL A 45 6.38 3.85 8.28
CA VAL A 45 6.83 5.05 7.58
C VAL A 45 5.75 5.55 6.63
N MET A 46 5.14 4.64 5.87
CA MET A 46 4.08 5.01 4.93
C MET A 46 2.84 5.53 5.64
N LYS A 47 2.48 4.95 6.79
CA LYS A 47 1.37 5.43 7.60
C LYS A 47 1.62 6.85 8.10
N ALA A 48 2.85 7.14 8.52
CA ALA A 48 3.22 8.47 8.97
C ALA A 48 3.09 9.48 7.84
N LEU A 49 3.53 9.12 6.63
CA LEU A 49 3.39 10.00 5.46
C LEU A 49 1.93 10.26 5.12
N ALA A 50 1.08 9.24 5.18
CA ALA A 50 -0.35 9.38 4.94
C ALA A 50 -0.98 10.34 5.95
N LYS A 51 -0.58 10.22 7.21
CA LYS A 51 -1.09 11.07 8.29
C LYS A 51 -0.68 12.53 8.10
N GLU A 52 0.48 12.76 7.49
CA GLU A 52 0.93 14.12 7.19
C GLU A 52 0.27 14.71 5.95
N GLY A 53 -0.57 13.95 5.27
CA GLY A 53 -1.30 14.44 4.10
C GLY A 53 -0.61 14.23 2.77
N MET A 54 0.45 13.40 2.73
CA MET A 54 1.13 13.10 1.47
C MET A 54 0.17 12.32 0.54
N THR A 55 0.04 12.80 -0.70
CA THR A 55 -0.71 12.09 -1.72
C THR A 55 0.10 10.87 -2.16
N MET A 56 -0.51 9.68 -2.06
CA MET A 56 0.17 8.44 -2.40
C MET A 56 -0.72 7.54 -3.23
N VAL A 57 -0.12 6.88 -4.22
CA VAL A 57 -0.74 5.77 -4.92
C VAL A 57 0.09 4.53 -4.56
N VAL A 58 -0.55 3.53 -3.97
CA VAL A 58 0.13 2.36 -3.44
C VAL A 58 -0.45 1.09 -4.05
N VAL A 59 0.40 0.32 -4.73
CA VAL A 59 0.03 -1.02 -5.18
C VAL A 59 0.52 -1.98 -4.09
N THR A 60 -0.39 -2.73 -3.48
CA THR A 60 -0.05 -3.55 -2.34
C THR A 60 -1.00 -4.72 -2.14
N HIS A 61 -0.50 -5.78 -1.50
CA HIS A 61 -1.32 -6.88 -0.98
C HIS A 61 -1.53 -6.75 0.53
N GLU A 62 -1.03 -5.68 1.13
CA GLU A 62 -1.15 -5.46 2.58
C GLU A 62 -2.53 -4.87 2.88
N MET A 63 -3.51 -5.76 3.09
CA MET A 63 -4.91 -5.35 3.25
C MET A 63 -5.17 -4.61 4.55
N GLY A 64 -4.46 -4.95 5.62
CA GLY A 64 -4.57 -4.22 6.88
C GLY A 64 -4.14 -2.76 6.73
N PHE A 65 -3.04 -2.55 6.02
CA PHE A 65 -2.55 -1.21 5.72
C PHE A 65 -3.57 -0.43 4.88
N ALA A 66 -4.07 -1.06 3.81
CA ALA A 66 -5.05 -0.41 2.93
C ALA A 66 -6.31 -0.02 3.70
N ARG A 67 -6.80 -0.91 4.57
CA ARG A 67 -7.99 -0.63 5.38
C ARG A 67 -7.77 0.54 6.32
N GLU A 68 -6.58 0.63 6.91
CA GLU A 68 -6.29 1.64 7.91
C GLU A 68 -6.06 3.03 7.32
N VAL A 69 -5.36 3.13 6.16
CA VAL A 69 -4.87 4.42 5.68
C VAL A 69 -5.45 4.88 4.35
N ALA A 70 -6.02 4.02 3.54
CA ALA A 70 -6.49 4.42 2.23
C ALA A 70 -7.73 5.31 2.32
N ASP A 71 -7.78 6.33 1.47
CA ASP A 71 -8.99 7.12 1.26
C ASP A 71 -9.86 6.48 0.18
N ARG A 72 -9.23 5.80 -0.77
CA ARG A 72 -9.89 5.10 -1.85
C ARG A 72 -9.14 3.81 -2.16
N VAL A 73 -9.89 2.75 -2.40
CA VAL A 73 -9.35 1.45 -2.79
C VAL A 73 -9.81 1.14 -4.21
N ILE A 74 -8.88 0.66 -5.02
CA ILE A 74 -9.13 0.28 -6.40
C ILE A 74 -8.69 -1.16 -6.58
N PHE A 75 -9.61 -2.02 -7.03
CA PHE A 75 -9.31 -3.41 -7.33
C PHE A 75 -9.16 -3.61 -8.82
N MET A 76 -8.03 -4.14 -9.22
CA MET A 76 -7.72 -4.39 -10.62
C MET A 76 -7.52 -5.88 -10.85
N ASP A 77 -7.95 -6.36 -12.00
CA ASP A 77 -7.74 -7.73 -12.43
C ASP A 77 -7.66 -7.77 -13.94
N GLN A 78 -6.69 -8.51 -14.46
CA GLN A 78 -6.46 -8.68 -15.89
C GLN A 78 -6.42 -7.35 -16.66
N GLY A 79 -5.75 -6.38 -16.09
CA GLY A 79 -5.56 -5.08 -16.73
C GLY A 79 -6.75 -4.13 -16.67
N ALA A 80 -7.80 -4.50 -15.96
CA ALA A 80 -9.00 -3.67 -15.86
C ALA A 80 -9.32 -3.30 -14.42
N ILE A 81 -9.88 -2.11 -14.23
CA ILE A 81 -10.41 -1.69 -12.93
C ILE A 81 -11.79 -2.30 -12.78
N LEU A 82 -11.96 -3.17 -11.80
CA LEU A 82 -13.21 -3.87 -11.54
C LEU A 82 -14.07 -3.18 -10.50
N GLU A 83 -13.45 -2.58 -9.49
CA GLU A 83 -14.18 -1.94 -8.42
C GLU A 83 -13.37 -0.81 -7.82
N THR A 84 -14.05 0.26 -7.39
CA THR A 84 -13.43 1.37 -6.70
C THR A 84 -14.39 1.86 -5.62
N GLY A 85 -13.84 2.29 -4.48
CA GLY A 85 -14.68 2.79 -3.41
C GLY A 85 -13.87 3.13 -2.17
N THR A 86 -14.56 3.46 -1.09
CA THR A 86 -13.93 3.68 0.20
C THR A 86 -13.44 2.34 0.76
N PRO A 87 -12.51 2.35 1.73
CA PRO A 87 -12.12 1.12 2.41
C PRO A 87 -13.32 0.39 3.04
N GLU A 88 -14.25 1.12 3.62
CA GLU A 88 -15.42 0.51 4.21
C GLU A 88 -16.26 -0.24 3.17
N HIS A 89 -16.54 0.40 2.04
CA HIS A 89 -17.27 -0.27 0.95
C HIS A 89 -16.51 -1.50 0.46
N PHE A 90 -15.22 -1.33 0.17
CA PHE A 90 -14.40 -2.40 -0.41
C PHE A 90 -14.32 -3.62 0.50
N PHE A 91 -14.04 -3.42 1.79
CA PHE A 91 -13.81 -4.53 2.71
C PHE A 91 -15.08 -5.12 3.31
N LYS A 92 -16.11 -4.32 3.48
CA LYS A 92 -17.34 -4.78 4.14
C LYS A 92 -18.49 -5.09 3.19
N ASN A 93 -18.55 -4.39 2.07
CA ASN A 93 -19.70 -4.50 1.17
C ASN A 93 -19.29 -4.35 -0.30
N PRO A 94 -18.34 -5.16 -0.79
CA PRO A 94 -17.92 -5.07 -2.19
C PRO A 94 -19.05 -5.46 -3.13
N SER A 95 -19.07 -4.83 -4.30
CA SER A 95 -20.14 -5.03 -5.30
C SER A 95 -19.80 -6.13 -6.30
N HIS A 96 -18.52 -6.21 -6.71
CA HIS A 96 -18.11 -7.11 -7.78
C HIS A 96 -17.78 -8.51 -7.25
N GLU A 97 -18.24 -9.54 -7.96
CA GLU A 97 -18.00 -10.93 -7.54
C GLU A 97 -16.51 -11.28 -7.43
N ARG A 98 -15.68 -10.76 -8.33
CA ARG A 98 -14.24 -11.00 -8.28
C ARG A 98 -13.61 -10.38 -7.05
N THR A 99 -14.10 -9.21 -6.64
CA THR A 99 -13.64 -8.55 -5.42
C THR A 99 -13.98 -9.39 -4.19
N LYS A 100 -15.20 -9.92 -4.16
CA LYS A 100 -15.64 -10.78 -3.06
C LYS A 100 -14.78 -12.03 -2.96
N LEU A 101 -14.49 -12.66 -4.11
CA LEU A 101 -13.66 -13.84 -4.15
C LEU A 101 -12.22 -13.54 -3.68
N PHE A 102 -11.64 -12.45 -4.15
CA PHE A 102 -10.31 -12.02 -3.76
C PHE A 102 -10.20 -11.84 -2.25
N LEU A 103 -11.15 -11.11 -1.67
CA LEU A 103 -11.14 -10.86 -0.23
C LEU A 103 -11.34 -12.14 0.57
N LYS A 104 -12.18 -13.04 0.09
CA LYS A 104 -12.38 -14.33 0.74
C LYS A 104 -11.10 -15.16 0.78
N GLN A 105 -10.29 -15.10 -0.27
CA GLN A 105 -9.04 -15.86 -0.35
C GLN A 105 -7.93 -15.26 0.50
N ILE A 106 -7.91 -13.94 0.64
CA ILE A 106 -6.85 -13.23 1.37
C ILE A 106 -7.15 -13.12 2.86
N LEU A 107 -8.40 -12.88 3.19
CA LEU A 107 -8.85 -12.73 4.57
C LEU A 107 -9.47 -14.04 5.06
#